data_5127d84d7cbe2da972db8fb5f87710f7
#
_entry.id   5127d84d7cbe2da972db8fb5f87710f7
#
_cell.length_a   1.000
_cell.length_b   1.000
_cell.length_c   1.000
_cell.angle_alpha   90.00
_cell.angle_beta   90.00
_cell.angle_gamma   90.00
#
_symmetry.space_group_name_H-M   'P 1'
#
loop_
_entity.id
_entity.type
_entity.pdbx_description
1 polymer ?
#
loop_
_entity_poly.entity_id
_entity_poly.type
_entity_poly.pdbx_seq_one_letter_code
_entity_poly.pdbx_strand_id
1 'polypeptide(L)'
;LHNAMTIPFSAQDIEAIARVLDISPTKQDSAWTWQMSNNATGQAQTIIVHESVDFGNDDTSSLIAVQTGHGYFELHGCTHVMLFEPDEVIFLRVDDVHVSSMVIGKNCTCSMFAPIKRELLRTDLILLDPAVLMSAMQMSIAESILS
;
A
#
# COMPACT_ATOMS: atom_id res chain seq x y z
N LEU A 1 -19.15 -12.72 0.80
CA LEU A 1 -18.92 -12.13 0.77
C LEU A 1 -18.42 -11.40 0.44
N HIS A 2 -18.54 -11.24 0.56
CA HIS A 2 -18.20 -10.57 0.41
C HIS A 2 -17.69 -9.73 0.28
N ASN A 3 -17.79 -9.72 0.39
CA ASN A 3 -17.35 -8.80 0.13
C ASN A 3 -16.17 -8.29 0.12
N ALA A 4 -15.64 -8.93 -0.19
CA ALA A 4 -14.27 -8.56 -0.26
C ALA A 4 -14.16 -7.11 -0.49
N MET A 5 -14.71 -6.46 0.32
CA MET A 5 -14.86 -5.12 0.08
C MET A 5 -13.74 -4.35 0.57
N THR A 6 -13.44 -3.36 -0.12
CA THR A 6 -12.55 -2.34 0.30
C THR A 6 -12.96 -1.84 1.65
N ILE A 7 -12.09 -1.96 2.60
CA ILE A 7 -12.32 -1.43 3.92
C ILE A 7 -12.04 0.07 3.87
N PRO A 8 -12.97 0.92 4.27
CA PRO A 8 -12.65 2.35 4.41
C PRO A 8 -11.53 2.51 5.43
N PHE A 9 -10.60 3.38 5.15
CA PHE A 9 -9.49 3.63 6.08
C PHE A 9 -10.03 4.25 7.36
N SER A 10 -9.76 3.61 8.49
CA SER A 10 -10.15 4.10 9.79
C SER A 10 -9.19 5.20 10.24
N ALA A 11 -9.63 5.98 11.24
CA ALA A 11 -8.74 6.96 11.85
C ALA A 11 -7.49 6.29 12.43
N GLN A 12 -7.62 5.08 12.94
CA GLN A 12 -6.50 4.32 13.48
C GLN A 12 -5.49 3.94 12.39
N ASP A 13 -5.97 3.55 11.21
CA ASP A 13 -5.10 3.24 10.08
C ASP A 13 -4.30 4.47 9.66
N ILE A 14 -4.97 5.61 9.56
CA ILE A 14 -4.33 6.87 9.17
C ILE A 14 -3.29 7.30 10.20
N GLU A 15 -3.60 7.17 11.50
CA GLU A 15 -2.64 7.48 12.56
C GLU A 15 -1.42 6.57 12.52
N ALA A 16 -1.63 5.28 12.25
CA ALA A 16 -0.55 4.31 12.16
C ALA A 16 0.38 4.62 11.00
N ILE A 17 -0.18 4.96 9.85
CA ILE A 17 0.60 5.37 8.68
C ILE A 17 1.40 6.63 8.99
N ALA A 18 0.76 7.63 9.57
CA ALA A 18 1.41 8.89 9.92
C ALA A 18 2.58 8.68 10.88
N ARG A 19 2.41 7.78 11.83
CA ARG A 19 3.44 7.48 12.82
C ARG A 19 4.67 6.83 12.17
N VAL A 20 4.45 5.89 11.25
CA VAL A 20 5.55 5.23 10.56
C VAL A 20 6.26 6.19 9.61
N LEU A 21 5.51 6.98 8.86
CA LEU A 21 6.08 7.95 7.92
C LEU A 21 6.64 9.19 8.61
N ASP A 22 6.33 9.37 9.89
CA ASP A 22 6.80 10.48 10.72
C ASP A 22 6.38 11.85 10.18
N ILE A 23 5.18 11.90 9.60
CA ILE A 23 4.59 13.13 9.09
C ILE A 23 3.07 13.02 9.14
N SER A 24 2.41 14.12 9.52
CA SER A 24 0.96 14.17 9.60
C SER A 24 0.36 14.47 8.24
N PRO A 25 -0.74 13.81 7.87
CA PRO A 25 -1.40 14.08 6.61
C PRO A 25 -2.30 15.30 6.69
N THR A 26 -2.64 15.83 5.52
CA THR A 26 -3.69 16.82 5.35
C THR A 26 -4.93 16.10 4.85
N LYS A 27 -6.07 16.34 5.48
CA LYS A 27 -7.34 15.78 5.01
C LYS A 27 -8.09 16.81 4.18
N GLN A 28 -8.56 16.37 3.02
CA GLN A 28 -9.38 17.21 2.16
C GLN A 28 -10.45 16.31 1.52
N ASP A 29 -11.72 16.62 1.75
CA ASP A 29 -12.84 15.79 1.34
C ASP A 29 -12.69 14.37 1.90
N SER A 30 -12.64 13.34 1.04
CA SER A 30 -12.45 11.97 1.46
C SER A 30 -11.02 11.47 1.18
N ALA A 31 -10.07 12.38 1.07
CA ALA A 31 -8.69 12.03 0.77
C ALA A 31 -7.74 12.53 1.85
N TRP A 32 -6.71 11.71 2.11
CA TRP A 32 -5.63 12.04 3.02
C TRP A 32 -4.35 12.18 2.19
N THR A 33 -3.61 13.28 2.39
CA THR A 33 -2.42 13.57 1.60
C THR A 33 -1.21 13.74 2.51
N TRP A 34 -0.13 13.01 2.18
CA TRP A 34 1.18 13.17 2.80
C TRP A 34 2.12 13.74 1.76
N GLN A 35 2.75 14.88 2.07
CA GLN A 35 3.80 15.46 1.23
C GLN A 35 5.13 15.24 1.92
N MET A 36 6.00 14.49 1.31
CA MET A 36 7.25 14.04 1.90
C MET A 36 8.43 14.56 1.09
N SER A 37 9.53 14.84 1.77
CA SER A 37 10.78 15.19 1.12
C SER A 37 11.95 14.59 1.89
N ASN A 38 12.99 14.24 1.15
CA ASN A 38 14.23 13.73 1.72
C ASN A 38 15.33 14.72 1.35
N ASN A 39 15.76 15.51 2.33
CA ASN A 39 16.75 16.56 2.10
C ASN A 39 18.13 16.02 1.72
N ALA A 40 18.45 14.81 2.12
CA ALA A 40 19.72 14.18 1.80
C ALA A 40 19.83 13.80 0.33
N THR A 41 18.71 13.40 -0.30
CA THR A 41 18.69 12.97 -1.69
C THR A 41 18.03 13.96 -2.62
N GLY A 42 17.33 14.95 -2.10
CA GLY A 42 16.54 15.90 -2.89
C GLY A 42 15.25 15.29 -3.43
N GLN A 43 14.89 14.09 -3.03
CA GLN A 43 13.66 13.44 -3.50
C GLN A 43 12.43 13.97 -2.79
N ALA A 44 11.32 14.00 -3.52
CA ALA A 44 10.02 14.36 -2.98
C ALA A 44 8.98 13.35 -3.43
N GLN A 45 7.96 13.15 -2.58
CA GLN A 45 6.93 12.15 -2.84
C GLN A 45 5.62 12.63 -2.23
N THR A 46 4.56 12.51 -3.00
CA THR A 46 3.20 12.82 -2.53
C THR A 46 2.39 11.53 -2.52
N ILE A 47 1.80 11.23 -1.37
CA ILE A 47 0.97 10.05 -1.19
C ILE A 47 -0.45 10.53 -0.94
N ILE A 48 -1.41 9.99 -1.69
CA ILE A 48 -2.82 10.32 -1.51
C ILE A 48 -3.59 9.03 -1.27
N VAL A 49 -4.29 8.96 -0.15
CA VAL A 49 -5.18 7.86 0.18
C VAL A 49 -6.60 8.34 -0.02
N HIS A 50 -7.26 7.85 -1.06
CA HIS A 50 -8.67 8.09 -1.31
C HIS A 50 -9.47 6.97 -0.67
N GLU A 51 -10.31 7.33 0.30
CA GLU A 51 -11.13 6.34 1.01
C GLU A 51 -12.14 5.68 0.08
N SER A 52 -12.68 6.45 -0.86
CA SER A 52 -13.74 5.96 -1.73
C SER A 52 -13.70 6.71 -3.06
N VAL A 53 -13.46 5.97 -4.13
CA VAL A 53 -13.45 6.50 -5.50
C VAL A 53 -14.42 5.68 -6.33
N ASP A 54 -15.24 6.36 -7.12
CA ASP A 54 -16.16 5.72 -8.05
C ASP A 54 -15.42 5.44 -9.36
N PHE A 55 -15.22 4.15 -9.65
CA PHE A 55 -14.56 3.72 -10.89
C PHE A 55 -15.56 3.38 -12.00
N GLY A 56 -16.86 3.63 -11.76
CA GLY A 56 -17.92 3.30 -12.73
C GLY A 56 -18.51 1.92 -12.47
N ASN A 57 -19.64 1.62 -13.09
CA ASN A 57 -20.32 0.32 -12.97
C ASN A 57 -20.60 -0.09 -11.52
N ASP A 58 -20.96 0.88 -10.68
CA ASP A 58 -21.20 0.66 -9.26
C ASP A 58 -19.97 0.14 -8.49
N ASP A 59 -18.77 0.30 -9.07
CA ASP A 59 -17.52 -0.08 -8.43
C ASP A 59 -16.96 1.12 -7.68
N THR A 60 -17.10 1.12 -6.37
CA THR A 60 -16.56 2.13 -5.48
C THR A 60 -15.54 1.48 -4.56
N SER A 61 -14.32 1.96 -4.58
CA SER A 61 -13.26 1.39 -3.76
C SER A 61 -12.20 2.43 -3.41
N SER A 62 -11.27 2.04 -2.54
CA SER A 62 -10.17 2.92 -2.16
C SER A 62 -9.11 3.00 -3.26
N LEU A 63 -8.33 4.05 -3.22
CA LEU A 63 -7.22 4.25 -4.15
C LEU A 63 -6.05 4.83 -3.39
N ILE A 64 -4.90 4.19 -3.49
CA ILE A 64 -3.64 4.72 -3.01
C ILE A 64 -2.87 5.22 -4.23
N ALA A 65 -2.57 6.51 -4.27
CA ALA A 65 -1.84 7.12 -5.36
C ALA A 65 -0.55 7.71 -4.85
N VAL A 66 0.54 7.48 -5.56
CA VAL A 66 1.85 8.00 -5.17
C VAL A 66 2.49 8.67 -6.38
N GLN A 67 2.83 9.93 -6.23
CA GLN A 67 3.56 10.70 -7.23
C GLN A 67 4.98 10.94 -6.73
N THR A 68 5.95 10.50 -7.50
CA THR A 68 7.38 10.75 -7.23
C THR A 68 7.98 11.61 -8.33
N GLY A 69 9.23 11.98 -8.18
CA GLY A 69 9.95 12.70 -9.25
C GLY A 69 10.16 11.85 -10.50
N HIS A 70 10.03 10.55 -10.41
CA HIS A 70 10.33 9.62 -11.50
C HIS A 70 9.13 8.80 -11.97
N GLY A 71 7.99 8.89 -11.31
CA GLY A 71 6.85 8.10 -11.72
C GLY A 71 5.60 8.33 -10.88
N TYR A 72 4.54 7.67 -11.32
CA TYR A 72 3.25 7.70 -10.68
C TYR A 72 2.77 6.27 -10.51
N PHE A 73 2.33 5.93 -9.30
CA PHE A 73 1.90 4.58 -8.96
C PHE A 73 0.53 4.61 -8.33
N GLU A 74 -0.28 3.59 -8.62
CA GLU A 74 -1.61 3.46 -8.03
C GLU A 74 -1.85 2.04 -7.57
N LEU A 75 -2.55 1.91 -6.45
CA LEU A 75 -3.08 0.63 -5.98
C LEU A 75 -4.58 0.82 -5.75
N HIS A 76 -5.39 0.16 -6.58
CA HIS A 76 -6.85 0.22 -6.50
C HIS A 76 -7.35 -0.88 -5.56
N GLY A 77 -8.33 -0.54 -4.73
CA GLY A 77 -9.00 -1.53 -3.90
C GLY A 77 -8.14 -2.08 -2.77
N CYS A 78 -7.37 -1.21 -2.12
CA CYS A 78 -6.58 -1.61 -0.96
C CYS A 78 -7.48 -2.22 0.11
N THR A 79 -7.15 -3.42 0.58
CA THR A 79 -7.94 -4.14 1.57
C THR A 79 -7.26 -4.22 2.93
N HIS A 80 -5.93 -4.09 2.96
CA HIS A 80 -5.16 -4.24 4.19
C HIS A 80 -3.99 -3.26 4.20
N VAL A 81 -3.64 -2.80 5.39
CA VAL A 81 -2.46 -1.99 5.62
C VAL A 81 -1.62 -2.71 6.66
N MET A 82 -0.35 -2.90 6.38
CA MET A 82 0.58 -3.50 7.32
C MET A 82 1.75 -2.55 7.53
N LEU A 83 2.28 -2.54 8.74
CA LEU A 83 3.43 -1.73 9.07
C LEU A 83 4.68 -2.61 9.12
N PHE A 84 5.68 -2.25 8.35
CA PHE A 84 6.99 -2.88 8.41
C PHE A 84 7.92 -1.87 9.07
N GLU A 85 7.98 -1.96 10.38
CA GLU A 85 8.75 -1.00 11.15
C GLU A 85 10.24 -1.17 10.92
N PRO A 86 11.03 -0.09 11.02
CA PRO A 86 10.63 1.20 11.60
C PRO A 86 10.08 2.22 10.61
N ASP A 87 10.16 2.00 9.31
CA ASP A 87 10.02 3.10 8.36
C ASP A 87 9.26 2.78 7.08
N GLU A 88 8.55 1.65 7.02
CA GLU A 88 7.80 1.30 5.80
C GLU A 88 6.35 0.96 6.10
N VAL A 89 5.48 1.32 5.15
CA VAL A 89 4.06 0.97 5.17
C VAL A 89 3.78 0.11 3.94
N ILE A 90 3.08 -1.00 4.14
CA ILE A 90 2.71 -1.92 3.08
C ILE A 90 1.20 -1.81 2.87
N PHE A 91 0.80 -1.40 1.67
CA PHE A 91 -0.60 -1.41 1.26
C PHE A 91 -0.86 -2.64 0.43
N LEU A 92 -1.91 -3.39 0.77
CA LEU A 92 -2.23 -4.65 0.14
C LEU A 92 -3.62 -4.64 -0.47
N ARG A 93 -3.73 -5.20 -1.66
CA ARG A 93 -4.99 -5.61 -2.23
C ARG A 93 -5.02 -7.12 -2.26
N VAL A 94 -5.97 -7.71 -1.54
CA VAL A 94 -6.11 -9.17 -1.44
C VAL A 94 -7.38 -9.58 -2.15
N ASP A 95 -7.26 -10.43 -3.17
CA ASP A 95 -8.40 -11.08 -3.79
C ASP A 95 -8.29 -12.60 -3.60
N ASP A 96 -9.15 -13.37 -4.26
CA ASP A 96 -9.19 -14.83 -4.06
C ASP A 96 -7.95 -15.54 -4.56
N VAL A 97 -7.23 -14.94 -5.49
CA VAL A 97 -6.11 -15.59 -6.21
C VAL A 97 -4.78 -14.94 -5.90
N HIS A 98 -4.75 -13.62 -5.80
CA HIS A 98 -3.50 -12.86 -5.71
C HIS A 98 -3.50 -11.85 -4.57
N VAL A 99 -2.29 -11.48 -4.16
CA VAL A 99 -2.02 -10.37 -3.26
C VAL A 99 -1.14 -9.39 -4.01
N SER A 100 -1.65 -8.19 -4.24
CA SER A 100 -0.90 -7.09 -4.86
C SER A 100 -0.44 -6.15 -3.76
N SER A 101 0.72 -5.53 -3.92
CA SER A 101 1.30 -4.73 -2.86
C SER A 101 2.02 -3.50 -3.37
N MET A 102 2.03 -2.47 -2.52
CA MET A 102 2.77 -1.25 -2.70
C MET A 102 3.45 -0.94 -1.37
N VAL A 103 4.76 -0.75 -1.38
CA VAL A 103 5.53 -0.46 -0.18
C VAL A 103 6.02 0.98 -0.26
N ILE A 104 5.71 1.75 0.77
CA ILE A 104 6.09 3.16 0.87
C ILE A 104 6.97 3.35 2.08
N GLY A 105 8.13 3.96 1.87
CA GLY A 105 9.07 4.24 2.95
C GLY A 105 9.14 5.72 3.29
N LYS A 106 9.48 6.01 4.53
CA LYS A 106 9.57 7.40 5.01
C LYS A 106 10.72 8.17 4.38
N ASN A 107 11.63 7.50 3.67
CA ASN A 107 12.75 8.14 2.96
C ASN A 107 12.39 8.46 1.51
N CYS A 108 11.12 8.62 1.20
CA CYS A 108 10.61 8.91 -0.14
C CYS A 108 10.85 7.76 -1.11
N THR A 109 10.62 6.54 -0.65
CA THR A 109 10.68 5.35 -1.51
C THR A 109 9.29 4.82 -1.77
N CYS A 110 9.10 4.27 -2.97
CA CYS A 110 7.86 3.61 -3.33
C CYS A 110 8.19 2.44 -4.25
N SER A 111 7.66 1.26 -3.94
CA SER A 111 7.86 0.07 -4.75
C SER A 111 6.52 -0.63 -4.96
N MET A 112 6.25 -0.99 -6.22
CA MET A 112 5.13 -1.86 -6.56
C MET A 112 5.69 -3.25 -6.82
N PHE A 113 5.07 -4.25 -6.23
CA PHE A 113 5.51 -5.63 -6.39
C PHE A 113 4.55 -6.40 -7.27
N ALA A 114 5.10 -7.37 -8.00
CA ALA A 114 4.29 -8.28 -8.80
C ALA A 114 3.29 -9.01 -7.91
N PRO A 115 2.07 -9.29 -8.39
CA PRO A 115 1.10 -10.02 -7.59
C PRO A 115 1.63 -11.39 -7.18
N ILE A 116 1.41 -11.75 -5.92
CA ILE A 116 1.79 -13.04 -5.36
C ILE A 116 0.56 -13.95 -5.38
N LYS A 117 0.72 -15.20 -5.77
CA LYS A 117 -0.37 -16.16 -5.65
C LYS A 117 -0.69 -16.37 -4.18
N ARG A 118 -1.93 -16.18 -3.82
CA ARG A 118 -2.38 -16.26 -2.43
C ARG A 118 -2.07 -17.62 -1.80
N GLU A 119 -2.11 -18.67 -2.58
CA GLU A 119 -1.81 -20.02 -2.10
C GLU A 119 -0.38 -20.19 -1.58
N LEU A 120 0.53 -19.29 -1.97
CA LEU A 120 1.90 -19.31 -1.47
C LEU A 120 2.00 -18.76 -0.05
N LEU A 121 1.00 -18.02 0.39
CA LEU A 121 0.92 -17.49 1.75
C LEU A 121 0.04 -18.43 2.56
N ARG A 122 0.65 -19.35 3.27
CA ARG A 122 -0.05 -20.43 3.97
C ARG A 122 -0.70 -20.00 5.30
N THR A 123 -0.66 -18.72 5.59
CA THR A 123 -1.15 -18.18 6.85
C THR A 123 -2.25 -17.17 6.56
N ASP A 124 -3.16 -17.01 7.50
CA ASP A 124 -4.14 -15.94 7.45
C ASP A 124 -3.38 -14.61 7.38
N LEU A 125 -3.74 -13.77 6.41
CA LEU A 125 -3.05 -12.50 6.19
C LEU A 125 -3.08 -11.57 7.39
N ILE A 126 -4.13 -11.66 8.21
CA ILE A 126 -4.23 -10.86 9.43
C ILE A 126 -3.13 -11.21 10.43
N LEU A 127 -2.69 -12.48 10.42
CA LEU A 127 -1.67 -12.98 11.33
C LEU A 127 -0.28 -13.01 10.71
N LEU A 128 -0.14 -12.58 9.45
CA LEU A 128 1.11 -12.67 8.72
C LEU A 128 2.11 -11.63 9.22
N ASP A 129 3.32 -12.09 9.52
CA ASP A 129 4.44 -11.21 9.85
C ASP A 129 4.84 -10.41 8.60
N PRO A 130 4.95 -9.07 8.68
CA PRO A 130 5.37 -8.27 7.53
C PRO A 130 6.71 -8.69 6.93
N ALA A 131 7.66 -9.18 7.73
CA ALA A 131 8.95 -9.66 7.22
C ALA A 131 8.77 -10.90 6.34
N VAL A 132 7.86 -11.80 6.71
CA VAL A 132 7.54 -12.99 5.92
C VAL A 132 6.90 -12.59 4.59
N LEU A 133 5.99 -11.62 4.64
CA LEU A 133 5.34 -11.11 3.44
C LEU A 133 6.36 -10.47 2.50
N MET A 134 7.26 -9.65 3.01
CA MET A 134 8.31 -9.02 2.21
C MET A 134 9.20 -10.06 1.54
N SER A 135 9.56 -11.11 2.27
CA SER A 135 10.35 -12.22 1.70
C SER A 135 9.62 -12.92 0.58
N ALA A 136 8.31 -13.17 0.76
CA ALA A 136 7.50 -13.80 -0.27
C ALA A 136 7.40 -12.94 -1.52
N MET A 137 7.25 -11.62 -1.37
CA MET A 137 7.21 -10.69 -2.49
C MET A 137 8.51 -10.69 -3.27
N GLN A 138 9.64 -10.70 -2.59
CA GLN A 138 10.96 -10.73 -3.23
C GLN A 138 11.18 -12.04 -3.98
N MET A 139 10.77 -13.15 -3.42
CA MET A 139 10.85 -14.45 -4.08
C MET A 139 9.97 -14.50 -5.32
N SER A 140 8.77 -13.95 -5.24
CA SER A 140 7.84 -13.91 -6.38
C SER A 140 8.44 -13.13 -7.55
N ILE A 141 9.10 -12.01 -7.29
CA ILE A 141 9.77 -11.22 -8.31
C ILE A 141 10.91 -12.02 -8.92
N ALA A 142 11.71 -12.69 -8.11
CA ALA A 142 12.83 -13.50 -8.58
C ALA A 142 12.36 -14.62 -9.50
N GLU A 143 11.28 -15.31 -9.12
CA GLU A 143 10.69 -16.36 -9.97
C GLU A 143 10.21 -15.80 -11.30
N SER A 144 9.60 -14.63 -11.27
CA SER A 144 9.09 -13.96 -12.46
C SER A 144 10.21 -13.59 -13.43
N ILE A 145 11.36 -13.19 -12.91
CA ILE A 145 12.54 -12.86 -13.72
C ILE A 145 13.19 -14.11 -14.31
N LEU A 146 13.23 -15.18 -13.54
CA LEU A 146 13.91 -16.41 -13.96
C LEU A 146 13.05 -17.30 -14.86
N SER A 147 11.77 -17.13 -14.84
CA SER A 147 10.86 -17.88 -15.68
C SER A 147 10.63 -17.18 -17.02
#